data_e749246fd45d87662373bf610732e746
#
_entry.id   e749246fd45d87662373bf610732e746
#
_cell.length_a   1.000
_cell.length_b   1.000
_cell.length_c   1.000
_cell.angle_alpha   90.00
_cell.angle_beta   90.00
_cell.angle_gamma   90.00
#
_symmetry.space_group_name_H-M   'P 1'
#
loop_
_entity.id
_entity.type
_entity.pdbx_description
1 polymer ?
#
loop_
_entity_poly.entity_id
_entity_poly.type
_entity_poly.pdbx_seq_one_letter_code
_entity_poly.pdbx_strand_id
1 'polypeptide(L)'
;MTRPNLNAVALVDEKYDNQIASTGFEVIHPVQVESKYIFGLVRSRHFIDSISGLVQGALYPAAKSSDVQSYEFPLPPLAEQKIIAEKLDTLLAQVGSTKARLEQIPQILKRFRQAILATAMNGKLTEDWKKDNPSLFTKWNKSNIGELAQVATGKTPKRTDDRYWENGTIPWLTSSSTGKIFVENAEQFISDIALRECTLKIFSPGTLLLAMYGEGKTRGQVTELKISATCNQACAAIICDEDKINRQFLKMRLMENYQETRKVAAGGNQPNLNLNKVREIPILLPSLPEQHEIVRRVEQLFAYADTIEKQVNNALARVNNLTQSILAKAFRGELTAQWRAENPELISGENSAAALLEKIKAERAASWGKKASRKKS
;
A
#
# COMPACT_ATOMS: atom_id res chain seq x y z
N MET A 1 -20.50 20.22 -11.65
CA MET A 1 -19.75 19.24 -10.83
C MET A 1 -18.64 18.62 -11.69
N THR A 2 -17.40 18.85 -11.36
CA THR A 2 -16.25 18.28 -12.10
C THR A 2 -15.84 16.92 -11.53
N ARG A 3 -15.47 15.97 -12.43
CA ARG A 3 -15.01 14.62 -12.07
C ARG A 3 -15.95 13.86 -11.12
N PRO A 4 -17.22 13.62 -11.52
CA PRO A 4 -18.20 12.93 -10.67
C PRO A 4 -17.73 11.54 -10.21
N ASN A 5 -16.87 10.88 -10.97
CA ASN A 5 -16.28 9.59 -10.64
C ASN A 5 -15.40 9.59 -9.38
N LEU A 6 -14.87 10.74 -8.96
CA LEU A 6 -14.10 10.86 -7.71
C LEU A 6 -14.99 10.86 -6.47
N ASN A 7 -16.29 11.10 -6.63
CA ASN A 7 -17.27 11.12 -5.56
C ASN A 7 -16.84 11.92 -4.32
N ALA A 8 -16.33 13.12 -4.53
CA ALA A 8 -16.00 14.05 -3.45
C ALA A 8 -17.30 14.67 -2.94
N VAL A 9 -17.85 14.12 -1.86
CA VAL A 9 -19.13 14.53 -1.25
C VAL A 9 -18.90 14.90 0.20
N ALA A 10 -19.45 16.04 0.64
CA ALA A 10 -19.45 16.48 2.02
C ALA A 10 -20.87 16.85 2.46
N LEU A 11 -21.22 16.54 3.70
CA LEU A 11 -22.38 17.07 4.38
C LEU A 11 -21.95 18.36 5.08
N VAL A 12 -22.59 19.47 4.74
CA VAL A 12 -22.30 20.79 5.32
C VAL A 12 -23.00 20.88 6.69
N ASP A 13 -22.26 21.23 7.72
CA ASP A 13 -22.73 21.50 9.06
C ASP A 13 -22.83 23.02 9.33
N GLU A 14 -23.36 23.41 10.49
CA GLU A 14 -23.57 24.80 10.89
C GLU A 14 -22.27 25.64 10.86
N LYS A 15 -21.11 25.04 11.06
CA LYS A 15 -19.80 25.71 11.05
C LYS A 15 -19.51 26.34 9.66
N TYR A 16 -20.07 25.75 8.60
CA TYR A 16 -19.86 26.20 7.22
C TYR A 16 -21.09 26.92 6.66
N ASP A 17 -22.04 27.34 7.51
CA ASP A 17 -23.20 28.14 7.07
C ASP A 17 -22.71 29.43 6.40
N ASN A 18 -23.43 29.87 5.37
CA ASN A 18 -23.10 31.05 4.56
C ASN A 18 -21.75 31.01 3.82
N GLN A 19 -21.08 29.82 3.72
CA GLN A 19 -19.87 29.67 2.91
C GLN A 19 -20.23 29.43 1.44
N ILE A 20 -19.30 29.77 0.56
CA ILE A 20 -19.47 29.63 -0.89
C ILE A 20 -18.70 28.40 -1.37
N ALA A 21 -19.38 27.49 -2.06
CA ALA A 21 -18.75 26.39 -2.76
C ALA A 21 -18.26 26.83 -4.16
N SER A 22 -17.14 26.26 -4.62
CA SER A 22 -16.66 26.52 -5.98
C SER A 22 -17.59 25.91 -7.03
N THR A 23 -17.52 26.40 -8.27
CA THR A 23 -18.30 25.89 -9.41
C THR A 23 -18.04 24.43 -9.77
N GLY A 24 -17.00 23.84 -9.19
CA GLY A 24 -16.70 22.40 -9.29
C GLY A 24 -17.66 21.49 -8.53
N PHE A 25 -18.50 22.07 -7.64
CA PHE A 25 -19.45 21.33 -6.83
C PHE A 25 -20.89 21.64 -7.21
N GLU A 26 -21.76 20.67 -7.07
CA GLU A 26 -23.21 20.85 -7.02
C GLU A 26 -23.63 20.92 -5.55
N VAL A 27 -24.39 21.96 -5.20
CA VAL A 27 -24.94 22.13 -3.84
C VAL A 27 -26.38 21.61 -3.83
N ILE A 28 -26.63 20.59 -3.07
CA ILE A 28 -27.95 19.95 -2.94
C ILE A 28 -28.61 20.42 -1.64
N HIS A 29 -29.78 21.05 -1.75
CA HIS A 29 -30.63 21.41 -0.63
C HIS A 29 -31.82 20.46 -0.57
N PRO A 30 -31.87 19.50 0.36
CA PRO A 30 -33.01 18.61 0.52
C PRO A 30 -34.28 19.38 0.93
N VAL A 31 -35.42 19.05 0.29
CA VAL A 31 -36.72 19.64 0.59
C VAL A 31 -37.61 18.53 1.14
N GLN A 32 -37.95 18.59 2.43
CA GLN A 32 -38.77 17.57 3.14
C GLN A 32 -38.15 16.14 3.07
N VAL A 33 -36.84 16.04 2.89
CA VAL A 33 -36.09 14.79 2.81
C VAL A 33 -34.93 14.85 3.81
N GLU A 34 -34.64 13.73 4.47
CA GLU A 34 -33.55 13.64 5.43
C GLU A 34 -32.18 13.87 4.75
N SER A 35 -31.42 14.86 5.21
CA SER A 35 -30.15 15.25 4.60
C SER A 35 -29.11 14.12 4.58
N LYS A 36 -29.02 13.33 5.65
CA LYS A 36 -28.11 12.18 5.72
C LYS A 36 -28.53 11.03 4.80
N TYR A 37 -29.83 10.89 4.52
CA TYR A 37 -30.33 9.96 3.52
C TYR A 37 -29.80 10.34 2.12
N ILE A 38 -29.94 11.62 1.73
CA ILE A 38 -29.37 12.13 0.48
C ILE A 38 -27.84 12.00 0.44
N PHE A 39 -27.17 12.31 1.56
CA PHE A 39 -25.73 12.14 1.67
C PHE A 39 -25.28 10.69 1.42
N GLY A 40 -26.01 9.71 1.94
CA GLY A 40 -25.79 8.30 1.64
C GLY A 40 -26.06 7.97 0.16
N LEU A 41 -27.16 8.48 -0.39
CA LEU A 41 -27.59 8.24 -1.78
C LEU A 41 -26.52 8.68 -2.78
N VAL A 42 -26.05 9.91 -2.69
CA VAL A 42 -25.05 10.46 -3.65
C VAL A 42 -23.68 9.80 -3.54
N ARG A 43 -23.44 9.04 -2.49
CA ARG A 43 -22.23 8.19 -2.29
C ARG A 43 -22.42 6.77 -2.81
N SER A 44 -23.62 6.37 -3.20
CA SER A 44 -23.90 5.05 -3.74
C SER A 44 -23.31 4.88 -5.14
N ARG A 45 -22.87 3.66 -5.46
CA ARG A 45 -22.33 3.36 -6.77
C ARG A 45 -23.34 3.62 -7.88
N HIS A 46 -24.63 3.32 -7.63
CA HIS A 46 -25.68 3.56 -8.60
C HIS A 46 -25.78 5.04 -9.00
N PHE A 47 -25.73 5.96 -8.03
CA PHE A 47 -25.70 7.40 -8.33
C PHE A 47 -24.43 7.78 -9.09
N ILE A 48 -23.26 7.35 -8.61
CA ILE A 48 -21.97 7.68 -9.21
C ILE A 48 -21.91 7.22 -10.66
N ASP A 49 -22.29 5.97 -10.93
CA ASP A 49 -22.26 5.38 -12.28
C ASP A 49 -23.28 6.07 -13.20
N SER A 50 -24.48 6.39 -12.71
CA SER A 50 -25.49 7.12 -13.49
C SER A 50 -24.99 8.49 -13.92
N ILE A 51 -24.45 9.28 -12.98
CA ILE A 51 -23.95 10.64 -13.30
C ILE A 51 -22.66 10.59 -14.11
N SER A 52 -21.76 9.64 -13.83
CA SER A 52 -20.50 9.48 -14.58
C SER A 52 -20.73 8.96 -16.01
N GLY A 53 -21.75 8.14 -16.22
CA GLY A 53 -22.12 7.61 -17.53
C GLY A 53 -22.54 8.71 -18.51
N LEU A 54 -23.18 9.78 -18.02
CA LEU A 54 -23.60 10.94 -18.82
C LEU A 54 -22.44 11.77 -19.37
N VAL A 55 -21.25 11.66 -18.80
CA VAL A 55 -20.05 12.44 -19.17
C VAL A 55 -18.91 11.58 -19.71
N GLN A 56 -19.17 10.31 -20.00
CA GLN A 56 -18.19 9.36 -20.51
C GLN A 56 -17.68 9.79 -21.89
N GLY A 57 -16.35 9.79 -22.06
CA GLY A 57 -15.69 10.19 -23.32
C GLY A 57 -15.33 11.68 -23.41
N ALA A 58 -15.69 12.51 -22.42
CA ALA A 58 -15.26 13.90 -22.38
C ALA A 58 -13.82 14.04 -21.86
N LEU A 59 -13.04 14.92 -22.47
CA LEU A 59 -11.67 15.25 -22.03
C LEU A 59 -11.65 15.79 -20.60
N TYR A 60 -12.71 16.54 -20.21
CA TYR A 60 -12.98 17.04 -18.86
C TYR A 60 -14.40 16.62 -18.45
N PRO A 61 -14.58 15.47 -17.80
CA PRO A 61 -15.91 15.00 -17.41
C PRO A 61 -16.51 15.94 -16.35
N ALA A 62 -17.54 16.67 -16.75
CA ALA A 62 -18.28 17.60 -15.88
C ALA A 62 -19.79 17.38 -16.06
N ALA A 63 -20.44 16.88 -15.01
CA ALA A 63 -21.89 16.78 -14.95
C ALA A 63 -22.53 18.16 -14.73
N LYS A 64 -23.66 18.40 -15.38
CA LYS A 64 -24.45 19.62 -15.23
C LYS A 64 -25.35 19.50 -13.99
N SER A 65 -25.78 20.64 -13.46
CA SER A 65 -26.77 20.70 -12.40
C SER A 65 -28.07 19.97 -12.77
N SER A 66 -28.50 20.10 -14.04
CA SER A 66 -29.68 19.37 -14.56
C SER A 66 -29.56 17.86 -14.47
N ASP A 67 -28.36 17.30 -14.63
CA ASP A 67 -28.12 15.85 -14.60
C ASP A 67 -28.35 15.32 -13.17
N VAL A 68 -27.88 16.07 -12.17
CA VAL A 68 -28.09 15.72 -10.74
C VAL A 68 -29.55 15.91 -10.35
N GLN A 69 -30.21 16.99 -10.83
CA GLN A 69 -31.60 17.30 -10.51
C GLN A 69 -32.60 16.34 -11.15
N SER A 70 -32.24 15.73 -12.28
CA SER A 70 -33.08 14.75 -12.98
C SER A 70 -32.85 13.31 -12.51
N TYR A 71 -31.92 13.08 -11.58
CA TYR A 71 -31.67 11.74 -11.07
C TYR A 71 -32.84 11.23 -10.22
N GLU A 72 -33.42 10.12 -10.64
CA GLU A 72 -34.53 9.46 -9.93
C GLU A 72 -34.01 8.50 -8.87
N PHE A 73 -34.62 8.52 -7.69
CA PHE A 73 -34.21 7.69 -6.57
C PHE A 73 -35.41 7.22 -5.74
N PRO A 74 -35.31 6.11 -5.00
CA PRO A 74 -36.35 5.67 -4.08
C PRO A 74 -36.59 6.72 -2.98
N LEU A 75 -37.84 7.07 -2.77
CA LEU A 75 -38.25 8.03 -1.72
C LEU A 75 -39.09 7.29 -0.67
N PRO A 76 -38.46 6.67 0.36
CA PRO A 76 -39.25 6.09 1.46
C PRO A 76 -39.86 7.16 2.34
N PRO A 77 -40.85 6.80 3.21
CA PRO A 77 -41.39 7.69 4.23
C PRO A 77 -40.31 8.37 5.09
N LEU A 78 -40.55 9.59 5.55
CA LEU A 78 -39.54 10.37 6.27
C LEU A 78 -39.02 9.64 7.53
N ALA A 79 -39.91 8.93 8.25
CA ALA A 79 -39.51 8.11 9.40
C ALA A 79 -38.49 7.02 8.99
N GLU A 80 -38.72 6.33 7.86
CA GLU A 80 -37.82 5.32 7.36
C GLU A 80 -36.49 5.91 6.87
N GLN A 81 -36.51 7.11 6.24
CA GLN A 81 -35.27 7.80 5.84
C GLN A 81 -34.34 8.06 7.03
N LYS A 82 -34.87 8.45 8.19
CA LYS A 82 -34.12 8.66 9.43
C LYS A 82 -33.48 7.36 9.90
N ILE A 83 -34.22 6.26 9.91
CA ILE A 83 -33.68 4.94 10.30
C ILE A 83 -32.62 4.46 9.34
N ILE A 84 -32.79 4.67 8.02
CA ILE A 84 -31.75 4.36 7.03
C ILE A 84 -30.50 5.20 7.33
N ALA A 85 -30.63 6.49 7.57
CA ALA A 85 -29.51 7.39 7.87
C ALA A 85 -28.75 6.96 9.13
N GLU A 86 -29.43 6.65 10.22
CA GLU A 86 -28.84 6.16 11.47
C GLU A 86 -28.11 4.84 11.30
N LYS A 87 -28.72 3.88 10.59
CA LYS A 87 -28.07 2.59 10.27
C LYS A 87 -26.86 2.78 9.39
N LEU A 88 -26.94 3.66 8.38
CA LEU A 88 -25.79 3.99 7.52
C LEU A 88 -24.64 4.63 8.32
N ASP A 89 -24.94 5.62 9.16
CA ASP A 89 -23.92 6.26 10.01
C ASP A 89 -23.20 5.22 10.88
N THR A 90 -23.98 4.34 11.55
CA THR A 90 -23.40 3.29 12.41
C THR A 90 -22.55 2.30 11.63
N LEU A 91 -23.09 1.73 10.55
CA LEU A 91 -22.41 0.70 9.78
C LEU A 91 -21.17 1.24 9.06
N LEU A 92 -21.27 2.43 8.45
CA LEU A 92 -20.14 3.05 7.74
C LEU A 92 -19.06 3.51 8.71
N ALA A 93 -19.38 3.95 9.93
CA ALA A 93 -18.40 4.24 10.97
C ALA A 93 -17.63 2.97 11.41
N GLN A 94 -18.31 1.84 11.57
CA GLN A 94 -17.69 0.55 11.87
C GLN A 94 -16.75 0.10 10.75
N VAL A 95 -17.19 0.21 9.50
CA VAL A 95 -16.35 -0.08 8.31
C VAL A 95 -15.13 0.81 8.28
N GLY A 96 -15.29 2.13 8.49
CA GLY A 96 -14.19 3.09 8.54
C GLY A 96 -13.18 2.79 9.65
N SER A 97 -13.64 2.48 10.86
CA SER A 97 -12.79 2.10 11.98
C SER A 97 -12.01 0.80 11.69
N THR A 98 -12.68 -0.21 11.14
CA THR A 98 -12.06 -1.49 10.77
C THR A 98 -10.99 -1.28 9.69
N LYS A 99 -11.31 -0.49 8.65
CA LYS A 99 -10.34 -0.14 7.59
C LYS A 99 -9.11 0.55 8.17
N ALA A 100 -9.28 1.57 9.00
CA ALA A 100 -8.17 2.30 9.62
C ALA A 100 -7.26 1.40 10.46
N ARG A 101 -7.82 0.43 11.19
CA ARG A 101 -7.03 -0.57 11.94
C ARG A 101 -6.25 -1.50 11.02
N LEU A 102 -6.87 -2.00 9.95
CA LEU A 102 -6.20 -2.87 8.98
C LEU A 102 -5.05 -2.14 8.26
N GLU A 103 -5.22 -0.87 7.92
CA GLU A 103 -4.21 -0.04 7.26
C GLU A 103 -2.97 0.23 8.14
N GLN A 104 -3.07 0.07 9.45
CA GLN A 104 -1.92 0.17 10.37
C GLN A 104 -1.06 -1.09 10.42
N ILE A 105 -1.62 -2.27 10.10
CA ILE A 105 -0.94 -3.56 10.27
C ILE A 105 0.35 -3.67 9.44
N PRO A 106 0.44 -3.20 8.18
CA PRO A 106 1.70 -3.24 7.43
C PRO A 106 2.87 -2.55 8.14
N GLN A 107 2.61 -1.43 8.80
CA GLN A 107 3.64 -0.74 9.58
C GLN A 107 4.04 -1.52 10.85
N ILE A 108 3.08 -2.19 11.49
CA ILE A 108 3.34 -3.08 12.63
C ILE A 108 4.20 -4.28 12.18
N LEU A 109 3.84 -4.92 11.06
CA LEU A 109 4.60 -6.04 10.50
C LEU A 109 6.03 -5.64 10.11
N LYS A 110 6.20 -4.44 9.57
CA LYS A 110 7.54 -3.90 9.28
C LYS A 110 8.39 -3.79 10.55
N ARG A 111 7.83 -3.22 11.62
CA ARG A 111 8.52 -3.13 12.94
C ARG A 111 8.79 -4.51 13.53
N PHE A 112 7.87 -5.43 13.40
CA PHE A 112 8.01 -6.82 13.84
C PHE A 112 9.19 -7.49 13.13
N ARG A 113 9.30 -7.42 11.79
CA ARG A 113 10.45 -7.97 11.05
C ARG A 113 11.77 -7.35 11.51
N GLN A 114 11.81 -6.04 11.75
CA GLN A 114 13.00 -5.37 12.27
C GLN A 114 13.38 -5.85 13.69
N ALA A 115 12.40 -6.00 14.57
CA ALA A 115 12.63 -6.50 15.94
C ALA A 115 13.14 -7.95 15.95
N ILE A 116 12.59 -8.80 15.07
CA ILE A 116 13.08 -10.18 14.90
C ILE A 116 14.55 -10.17 14.47
N LEU A 117 14.92 -9.40 13.44
CA LEU A 117 16.31 -9.32 13.00
C LEU A 117 17.24 -8.83 14.11
N ALA A 118 16.86 -7.79 14.85
CA ALA A 118 17.65 -7.29 15.97
C ALA A 118 17.81 -8.34 17.07
N THR A 119 16.75 -9.08 17.40
CA THR A 119 16.77 -10.14 18.40
C THR A 119 17.59 -11.34 17.96
N ALA A 120 17.55 -11.66 16.68
CA ALA A 120 18.37 -12.71 16.07
C ALA A 120 19.86 -12.35 16.08
N MET A 121 20.20 -11.12 15.67
CA MET A 121 21.59 -10.67 15.55
C MET A 121 22.27 -10.33 16.88
N ASN A 122 21.54 -10.29 17.99
CA ASN A 122 22.12 -10.20 19.34
C ASN A 122 22.13 -11.56 20.11
N GLY A 123 21.73 -12.65 19.44
CA GLY A 123 21.74 -14.00 19.98
C GLY A 123 20.63 -14.35 20.95
N LYS A 124 19.66 -13.46 21.19
CA LYS A 124 18.52 -13.72 22.08
C LYS A 124 17.50 -14.68 21.48
N LEU A 125 17.40 -14.72 20.15
CA LEU A 125 16.43 -15.57 19.48
C LEU A 125 16.72 -17.07 19.68
N THR A 126 17.96 -17.46 20.03
CA THR A 126 18.42 -18.83 20.19
C THR A 126 18.86 -19.17 21.62
N GLU A 127 18.48 -18.39 22.62
CA GLU A 127 18.90 -18.60 24.02
C GLU A 127 18.45 -19.96 24.59
N ASP A 128 17.24 -20.41 24.28
CA ASP A 128 16.72 -21.74 24.63
C ASP A 128 17.49 -22.84 23.88
N TRP A 129 17.67 -22.69 22.57
CA TRP A 129 18.42 -23.65 21.76
C TRP A 129 19.87 -23.84 22.26
N LYS A 130 20.53 -22.79 22.73
CA LYS A 130 21.88 -22.84 23.29
C LYS A 130 21.94 -23.69 24.58
N LYS A 131 20.91 -23.58 25.40
CA LYS A 131 20.80 -24.38 26.65
C LYS A 131 20.63 -25.87 26.35
N ASP A 132 19.84 -26.17 25.31
CA ASP A 132 19.56 -27.53 24.87
C ASP A 132 20.71 -28.16 24.05
N ASN A 133 21.60 -27.32 23.48
CA ASN A 133 22.71 -27.76 22.62
C ASN A 133 24.07 -27.20 23.07
N PRO A 134 24.52 -27.42 24.30
CA PRO A 134 25.72 -26.79 24.85
C PRO A 134 27.00 -27.19 24.10
N SER A 135 27.05 -28.37 23.49
CA SER A 135 28.19 -28.82 22.70
C SER A 135 28.34 -28.12 21.33
N LEU A 136 27.26 -27.56 20.79
CA LEU A 136 27.22 -26.84 19.52
C LEU A 136 27.37 -25.32 19.70
N PHE A 137 27.24 -24.85 20.94
CA PHE A 137 27.37 -23.44 21.28
C PHE A 137 28.84 -23.03 21.42
N THR A 138 29.20 -21.95 20.74
CA THR A 138 30.46 -21.23 20.96
C THR A 138 30.16 -19.76 21.17
N LYS A 139 31.00 -19.07 21.95
CA LYS A 139 30.88 -17.61 22.09
C LYS A 139 31.02 -16.97 20.72
N TRP A 140 30.16 -16.02 20.42
CA TRP A 140 30.21 -15.31 19.16
C TRP A 140 31.54 -14.56 18.97
N ASN A 141 32.19 -14.80 17.86
CA ASN A 141 33.47 -14.22 17.51
C ASN A 141 33.27 -12.94 16.68
N LYS A 142 34.16 -11.97 16.83
CA LYS A 142 34.22 -10.80 15.93
C LYS A 142 34.93 -11.19 14.65
N SER A 143 34.33 -10.88 13.52
CA SER A 143 34.88 -11.04 12.18
C SER A 143 34.38 -9.89 11.28
N ASN A 144 34.69 -9.94 10.00
CA ASN A 144 34.23 -9.00 8.99
C ASN A 144 33.89 -9.73 7.67
N ILE A 145 33.21 -9.04 6.76
CA ILE A 145 32.80 -9.67 5.49
C ILE A 145 34.01 -10.16 4.68
N GLY A 146 35.13 -9.44 4.68
CA GLY A 146 36.32 -9.80 3.90
C GLY A 146 36.98 -11.09 4.33
N GLU A 147 36.81 -11.52 5.60
CA GLU A 147 37.29 -12.81 6.12
C GLU A 147 36.32 -13.97 5.81
N LEU A 148 35.02 -13.65 5.60
CA LEU A 148 33.93 -14.61 5.48
C LEU A 148 33.42 -14.79 4.05
N ALA A 149 33.83 -13.91 3.13
CA ALA A 149 33.32 -13.90 1.76
C ALA A 149 34.29 -13.22 0.79
N GLN A 150 34.22 -13.61 -0.47
CA GLN A 150 34.85 -12.84 -1.54
C GLN A 150 33.96 -11.64 -1.89
N VAL A 151 34.56 -10.44 -1.96
CA VAL A 151 33.85 -9.22 -2.34
C VAL A 151 34.38 -8.69 -3.66
N ALA A 152 33.52 -8.63 -4.66
CA ALA A 152 33.80 -8.16 -6.00
C ALA A 152 32.80 -7.08 -6.45
N THR A 153 32.99 -6.53 -7.63
CA THR A 153 32.06 -5.61 -8.27
C THR A 153 32.06 -5.83 -9.78
N GLY A 154 31.06 -5.26 -10.43
CA GLY A 154 31.03 -5.23 -11.88
C GLY A 154 31.47 -3.89 -12.45
N LYS A 155 31.13 -3.66 -13.71
CA LYS A 155 31.41 -2.43 -14.46
C LYS A 155 30.20 -2.04 -15.30
N THR A 156 30.14 -0.79 -15.73
CA THR A 156 29.20 -0.34 -16.74
C THR A 156 29.89 -0.30 -18.08
N PRO A 157 29.51 -1.16 -19.06
CA PRO A 157 29.96 -1.01 -20.44
C PRO A 157 29.59 0.36 -20.99
N LYS A 158 30.39 0.86 -21.93
CA LYS A 158 30.14 2.18 -22.55
C LYS A 158 28.75 2.22 -23.15
N ARG A 159 27.89 3.13 -22.68
CA ARG A 159 26.46 3.19 -23.05
C ARG A 159 26.25 3.58 -24.53
N THR A 160 27.20 4.26 -25.13
CA THR A 160 27.15 4.70 -26.54
C THR A 160 27.74 3.68 -27.50
N ASP A 161 28.11 2.49 -27.05
CA ASP A 161 28.60 1.41 -27.91
C ASP A 161 27.54 0.32 -28.00
N ASP A 162 26.78 0.34 -29.09
CA ASP A 162 25.64 -0.54 -29.31
C ASP A 162 26.02 -2.01 -29.31
N ARG A 163 27.29 -2.37 -29.66
CA ARG A 163 27.80 -3.75 -29.61
C ARG A 163 27.68 -4.36 -28.20
N TYR A 164 27.67 -3.54 -27.16
CA TYR A 164 27.61 -4.00 -25.78
C TYR A 164 26.18 -4.25 -25.29
N TRP A 165 25.18 -3.64 -25.93
CA TRP A 165 23.80 -3.62 -25.45
C TRP A 165 22.82 -4.28 -26.39
N GLU A 166 23.02 -4.18 -27.72
CA GLU A 166 22.15 -4.80 -28.69
C GLU A 166 22.28 -6.34 -28.64
N ASN A 167 21.12 -6.99 -28.72
CA ASN A 167 21.01 -8.45 -28.66
C ASN A 167 21.67 -9.08 -27.43
N GLY A 168 21.73 -8.33 -26.31
CA GLY A 168 22.29 -8.81 -25.07
C GLY A 168 21.47 -9.95 -24.48
N THR A 169 22.15 -10.98 -24.01
CA THR A 169 21.53 -12.17 -23.36
C THR A 169 21.98 -12.35 -21.92
N ILE A 170 23.04 -11.65 -21.50
CA ILE A 170 23.60 -11.76 -20.16
C ILE A 170 22.95 -10.72 -19.25
N PRO A 171 22.26 -11.13 -18.17
CA PRO A 171 21.64 -10.21 -17.22
C PRO A 171 22.65 -9.24 -16.61
N TRP A 172 22.36 -7.95 -16.68
CA TRP A 172 23.19 -6.89 -16.10
C TRP A 172 22.38 -6.05 -15.12
N LEU A 173 22.84 -5.99 -13.87
CA LEU A 173 22.12 -5.43 -12.75
C LEU A 173 22.75 -4.12 -12.26
N THR A 174 21.90 -3.28 -11.69
CA THR A 174 22.32 -2.02 -11.06
C THR A 174 21.93 -1.99 -9.59
N SER A 175 22.34 -0.96 -8.86
CA SER A 175 21.96 -0.79 -7.47
C SER A 175 20.43 -0.69 -7.26
N SER A 176 19.66 -0.29 -8.27
CA SER A 176 18.19 -0.29 -8.18
C SER A 176 17.59 -1.70 -8.05
N SER A 177 18.31 -2.72 -8.53
CA SER A 177 17.90 -4.13 -8.42
C SER A 177 17.90 -4.65 -6.97
N THR A 178 18.58 -3.97 -6.04
CA THR A 178 18.72 -4.40 -4.63
C THR A 178 17.49 -4.09 -3.75
N GLY A 179 16.44 -3.47 -4.30
CA GLY A 179 15.22 -3.15 -3.57
C GLY A 179 14.33 -4.34 -3.21
N LYS A 180 14.56 -5.49 -3.83
CA LYS A 180 13.82 -6.75 -3.61
C LYS A 180 14.65 -7.72 -2.77
N ILE A 181 13.98 -8.66 -2.08
CA ILE A 181 14.64 -9.71 -1.30
C ILE A 181 15.48 -10.63 -2.21
N PHE A 182 14.97 -10.92 -3.42
CA PHE A 182 15.58 -11.73 -4.45
C PHE A 182 15.56 -11.03 -5.80
N VAL A 183 16.57 -11.29 -6.63
CA VAL A 183 16.61 -10.93 -8.05
C VAL A 183 16.39 -12.20 -8.87
N GLU A 184 15.22 -12.30 -9.48
CA GLU A 184 14.80 -13.43 -10.33
C GLU A 184 14.86 -13.08 -11.82
N ASN A 185 14.87 -11.78 -12.16
CA ASN A 185 14.87 -11.25 -13.51
C ASN A 185 15.75 -10.00 -13.61
N ALA A 186 16.26 -9.70 -14.79
CA ALA A 186 16.98 -8.47 -15.11
C ALA A 186 16.15 -7.60 -16.08
N GLU A 187 16.25 -6.29 -15.94
CA GLU A 187 15.64 -5.32 -16.86
C GLU A 187 16.58 -4.98 -18.02
N GLN A 188 17.89 -5.20 -17.85
CA GLN A 188 18.91 -4.89 -18.83
C GLN A 188 19.82 -6.09 -19.05
N PHE A 189 20.28 -6.21 -20.29
CA PHE A 189 21.15 -7.30 -20.71
C PHE A 189 22.33 -6.74 -21.47
N ILE A 190 23.46 -7.44 -21.41
CA ILE A 190 24.66 -7.12 -22.17
C ILE A 190 25.01 -8.27 -23.09
N SER A 191 25.81 -7.97 -24.13
CA SER A 191 26.31 -8.96 -25.08
C SER A 191 27.54 -9.71 -24.54
N ASP A 192 27.87 -10.83 -25.15
CA ASP A 192 29.13 -11.56 -24.91
C ASP A 192 30.36 -10.71 -25.22
N ILE A 193 30.25 -9.76 -26.14
CA ILE A 193 31.32 -8.80 -26.47
C ILE A 193 31.59 -7.92 -25.26
N ALA A 194 30.54 -7.37 -24.65
CA ALA A 194 30.66 -6.55 -23.44
C ALA A 194 31.27 -7.34 -22.28
N LEU A 195 30.86 -8.60 -22.08
CA LEU A 195 31.42 -9.47 -21.03
C LEU A 195 32.93 -9.59 -21.15
N ARG A 196 33.42 -9.87 -22.36
CA ARG A 196 34.86 -10.08 -22.64
C ARG A 196 35.66 -8.79 -22.63
N GLU A 197 35.26 -7.79 -23.44
CA GLU A 197 36.00 -6.54 -23.60
C GLU A 197 36.03 -5.69 -22.33
N CYS A 198 34.95 -5.68 -21.56
CA CYS A 198 34.89 -4.96 -20.27
C CYS A 198 35.39 -5.78 -19.08
N THR A 199 35.86 -7.03 -19.29
CA THR A 199 36.30 -7.92 -18.22
C THR A 199 35.29 -8.08 -17.08
N LEU A 200 34.03 -8.28 -17.42
CA LEU A 200 32.96 -8.47 -16.47
C LEU A 200 32.94 -9.91 -15.93
N LYS A 201 32.54 -10.04 -14.67
CA LYS A 201 32.34 -11.36 -14.04
C LYS A 201 30.86 -11.68 -14.00
N ILE A 202 30.48 -12.91 -14.30
CA ILE A 202 29.16 -13.45 -14.02
C ILE A 202 29.18 -13.99 -12.60
N PHE A 203 28.21 -13.54 -11.80
CA PHE A 203 27.99 -14.00 -10.44
C PHE A 203 26.87 -15.05 -10.46
N SER A 204 27.12 -16.17 -9.79
CA SER A 204 26.17 -17.29 -9.72
C SER A 204 24.98 -17.01 -8.80
N PRO A 205 23.85 -17.73 -8.95
CA PRO A 205 22.78 -17.74 -7.96
C PRO A 205 23.33 -17.99 -6.55
N GLY A 206 22.75 -17.29 -5.55
CA GLY A 206 23.25 -17.30 -4.19
C GLY A 206 24.22 -16.16 -3.85
N THR A 207 24.78 -15.47 -4.83
CA THR A 207 25.56 -14.26 -4.56
C THR A 207 24.68 -13.17 -3.97
N LEU A 208 25.15 -12.50 -2.91
CA LEU A 208 24.47 -11.33 -2.35
C LEU A 208 24.98 -10.07 -3.08
N LEU A 209 24.06 -9.20 -3.50
CA LEU A 209 24.40 -7.88 -4.03
C LEU A 209 24.06 -6.82 -2.99
N LEU A 210 25.06 -6.02 -2.58
CA LEU A 210 24.89 -4.87 -1.71
C LEU A 210 25.03 -3.59 -2.52
N ALA A 211 24.05 -2.69 -2.46
CA ALA A 211 24.14 -1.38 -3.11
C ALA A 211 25.14 -0.48 -2.39
N MET A 212 26.25 -0.14 -3.06
CA MET A 212 27.25 0.79 -2.56
C MET A 212 26.90 2.24 -2.82
N TYR A 213 26.19 2.50 -3.94
CA TYR A 213 25.77 3.83 -4.38
C TYR A 213 24.25 3.88 -4.52
N GLY A 214 23.71 5.07 -4.52
CA GLY A 214 22.31 5.35 -4.76
C GLY A 214 21.75 6.35 -3.76
N GLU A 215 20.85 7.18 -4.26
CA GLU A 215 20.13 8.17 -3.47
C GLU A 215 18.95 7.54 -2.72
N GLY A 216 18.38 8.30 -1.80
CA GLY A 216 17.21 7.86 -1.06
C GLY A 216 17.47 6.58 -0.24
N LYS A 217 16.70 5.51 -0.51
CA LYS A 217 16.73 4.26 0.26
C LYS A 217 17.66 3.19 -0.32
N THR A 218 18.23 3.36 -1.51
CA THR A 218 18.91 2.29 -2.25
C THR A 218 20.23 1.87 -1.59
N ARG A 219 21.10 2.83 -1.25
CA ARG A 219 22.39 2.53 -0.64
C ARG A 219 22.26 1.72 0.65
N GLY A 220 23.02 0.65 0.75
CA GLY A 220 23.00 -0.29 1.89
C GLY A 220 21.92 -1.38 1.78
N GLN A 221 21.08 -1.36 0.75
CA GLN A 221 20.16 -2.47 0.49
C GLN A 221 20.92 -3.70 0.00
N VAL A 222 20.44 -4.86 0.41
CA VAL A 222 21.00 -6.16 0.01
C VAL A 222 19.91 -7.02 -0.62
N THR A 223 20.30 -7.73 -1.68
CA THR A 223 19.46 -8.74 -2.36
C THR A 223 20.28 -9.99 -2.64
N GLU A 224 19.63 -11.11 -2.92
CA GLU A 224 20.25 -12.36 -3.32
C GLU A 224 19.90 -12.69 -4.77
N LEU A 225 20.88 -13.09 -5.56
CA LEU A 225 20.67 -13.54 -6.92
C LEU A 225 20.00 -14.92 -6.94
N LYS A 226 18.94 -15.07 -7.72
CA LYS A 226 18.34 -16.34 -8.12
C LYS A 226 18.69 -16.71 -9.56
N ILE A 227 19.36 -15.80 -10.28
CA ILE A 227 19.85 -15.98 -11.65
C ILE A 227 21.35 -15.71 -11.71
N SER A 228 22.02 -16.23 -12.73
CA SER A 228 23.38 -15.83 -13.08
C SER A 228 23.33 -14.44 -13.70
N ALA A 229 24.09 -13.50 -13.16
CA ALA A 229 24.07 -12.11 -13.63
C ALA A 229 25.42 -11.43 -13.41
N THR A 230 25.67 -10.37 -14.16
CA THR A 230 26.71 -9.40 -13.85
C THR A 230 26.07 -8.13 -13.27
N CYS A 231 26.89 -7.19 -12.77
CA CYS A 231 26.38 -5.94 -12.21
C CYS A 231 27.28 -4.75 -12.58
N ASN A 232 26.78 -3.55 -12.31
CA ASN A 232 27.55 -2.32 -12.42
C ASN A 232 28.45 -2.12 -11.18
N GLN A 233 29.30 -1.09 -11.25
CA GLN A 233 30.21 -0.70 -10.15
C GLN A 233 29.51 -0.13 -8.91
N ALA A 234 28.20 0.09 -8.96
CA ALA A 234 27.43 0.55 -7.81
C ALA A 234 26.98 -0.59 -6.87
N CYS A 235 27.26 -1.85 -7.26
CA CYS A 235 26.99 -3.04 -6.48
C CYS A 235 28.27 -3.71 -6.00
N ALA A 236 28.30 -4.12 -4.74
CA ALA A 236 29.25 -5.11 -4.24
C ALA A 236 28.60 -6.49 -4.33
N ALA A 237 29.24 -7.40 -5.06
CA ALA A 237 28.87 -8.81 -5.11
C ALA A 237 29.64 -9.56 -4.01
N ILE A 238 28.91 -10.19 -3.09
CA ILE A 238 29.44 -10.89 -1.93
C ILE A 238 29.15 -12.37 -2.11
N ILE A 239 30.22 -13.14 -2.27
CA ILE A 239 30.20 -14.59 -2.49
C ILE A 239 30.65 -15.23 -1.17
N CYS A 240 29.70 -15.80 -0.43
CA CYS A 240 29.96 -16.38 0.88
C CYS A 240 30.84 -17.62 0.79
N ASP A 241 31.72 -17.76 1.77
CA ASP A 241 32.41 -19.03 2.06
C ASP A 241 31.47 -19.82 3.00
N GLU A 242 30.69 -20.74 2.44
CA GLU A 242 29.63 -21.47 3.17
C GLU A 242 30.18 -22.38 4.28
N ASP A 243 31.49 -22.67 4.30
CA ASP A 243 32.18 -23.39 5.40
C ASP A 243 32.37 -22.47 6.63
N LYS A 244 32.29 -21.15 6.43
CA LYS A 244 32.47 -20.15 7.51
C LYS A 244 31.20 -19.44 7.89
N ILE A 245 30.36 -19.11 6.89
CA ILE A 245 29.15 -18.31 7.13
C ILE A 245 27.99 -18.78 6.27
N ASN A 246 26.86 -19.00 6.90
CA ASN A 246 25.59 -19.23 6.20
C ASN A 246 25.19 -17.96 5.46
N ARG A 247 24.94 -18.06 4.15
CA ARG A 247 24.57 -16.94 3.28
C ARG A 247 23.31 -16.20 3.76
N GLN A 248 22.28 -16.92 4.20
CA GLN A 248 21.04 -16.29 4.69
C GLN A 248 21.28 -15.55 6.00
N PHE A 249 22.12 -16.08 6.89
CA PHE A 249 22.52 -15.38 8.10
C PHE A 249 23.23 -14.06 7.76
N LEU A 250 24.19 -14.06 6.82
CA LEU A 250 24.88 -12.85 6.38
C LEU A 250 23.89 -11.85 5.75
N LYS A 251 22.97 -12.31 4.92
CA LYS A 251 21.93 -11.48 4.33
C LYS A 251 21.07 -10.80 5.41
N MET A 252 20.60 -11.56 6.40
CA MET A 252 19.82 -11.05 7.54
C MET A 252 20.62 -10.02 8.36
N ARG A 253 21.90 -10.28 8.60
CA ARG A 253 22.80 -9.34 9.26
C ARG A 253 22.94 -8.03 8.49
N LEU A 254 23.10 -8.09 7.17
CA LEU A 254 23.17 -6.89 6.32
C LEU A 254 21.84 -6.11 6.31
N MET A 255 20.71 -6.80 6.31
CA MET A 255 19.38 -6.19 6.42
C MET A 255 19.18 -5.50 7.76
N GLU A 256 19.60 -6.12 8.86
CA GLU A 256 19.53 -5.55 10.21
C GLU A 256 20.44 -4.32 10.31
N ASN A 257 21.66 -4.43 9.81
CA ASN A 257 22.69 -3.38 9.89
C ASN A 257 22.51 -2.25 8.84
N TYR A 258 21.41 -2.25 8.10
CA TYR A 258 21.14 -1.30 7.01
C TYR A 258 21.37 0.16 7.40
N GLN A 259 20.89 0.60 8.57
CA GLN A 259 21.03 1.98 9.01
C GLN A 259 22.48 2.34 9.36
N GLU A 260 23.21 1.47 10.03
CA GLU A 260 24.61 1.67 10.38
C GLU A 260 25.50 1.66 9.13
N THR A 261 25.24 0.74 8.19
CA THR A 261 25.92 0.72 6.89
C THR A 261 25.76 2.05 6.14
N ARG A 262 24.62 2.68 6.23
CA ARG A 262 24.36 4.01 5.64
C ARG A 262 25.09 5.14 6.37
N LYS A 263 25.23 5.09 7.70
CA LYS A 263 25.99 6.08 8.49
C LYS A 263 27.48 6.02 8.14
N VAL A 264 28.07 4.83 8.03
CA VAL A 264 29.46 4.64 7.60
C VAL A 264 29.72 5.24 6.21
N ALA A 265 28.72 5.15 5.33
CA ALA A 265 28.80 5.79 4.02
C ALA A 265 28.75 7.32 4.07
N ALA A 266 28.10 7.91 5.07
CA ALA A 266 27.89 9.38 5.17
C ALA A 266 29.12 10.17 5.66
N GLY A 267 30.16 9.51 6.20
CA GLY A 267 31.32 10.14 6.87
C GLY A 267 32.43 10.65 5.94
N GLY A 268 32.15 11.11 4.71
CA GLY A 268 33.16 11.66 3.80
C GLY A 268 32.57 12.64 2.77
N ASN A 269 33.45 13.31 2.01
CA ASN A 269 33.05 14.27 0.95
C ASN A 269 32.14 13.67 -0.15
N GLN A 270 32.14 12.35 -0.28
CA GLN A 270 31.14 11.60 -1.06
C GLN A 270 30.54 10.50 -0.20
N PRO A 271 29.23 10.54 0.08
CA PRO A 271 28.57 9.60 1.00
C PRO A 271 28.32 8.23 0.32
N ASN A 272 29.37 7.55 -0.14
CA ASN A 272 29.28 6.26 -0.82
C ASN A 272 30.10 5.19 -0.08
N LEU A 273 29.66 3.94 -0.19
CA LEU A 273 30.44 2.78 0.17
C LEU A 273 31.47 2.49 -0.95
N ASN A 274 32.54 1.82 -0.60
CA ASN A 274 33.45 1.20 -1.54
C ASN A 274 33.72 -0.24 -1.10
N LEU A 275 34.40 -1.03 -1.93
CA LEU A 275 34.64 -2.44 -1.63
C LEU A 275 35.38 -2.67 -0.31
N ASN A 276 36.30 -1.77 0.06
CA ASN A 276 37.05 -1.91 1.33
C ASN A 276 36.10 -1.69 2.52
N LYS A 277 35.28 -0.63 2.49
CA LYS A 277 34.25 -0.42 3.52
C LYS A 277 33.27 -1.58 3.63
N VAL A 278 32.93 -2.23 2.50
CA VAL A 278 32.08 -3.42 2.52
C VAL A 278 32.80 -4.60 3.17
N ARG A 279 34.08 -4.84 2.85
CA ARG A 279 34.88 -5.89 3.51
C ARG A 279 35.02 -5.70 5.01
N GLU A 280 35.13 -4.46 5.46
CA GLU A 280 35.29 -4.06 6.86
C GLU A 280 34.00 -4.08 7.68
N ILE A 281 32.82 -4.34 7.07
CA ILE A 281 31.55 -4.43 7.82
C ILE A 281 31.69 -5.52 8.89
N PRO A 282 31.50 -5.15 10.18
CA PRO A 282 31.71 -6.07 11.29
C PRO A 282 30.58 -7.10 11.39
N ILE A 283 30.97 -8.35 11.62
CA ILE A 283 30.07 -9.48 11.81
C ILE A 283 30.36 -10.10 13.17
N LEU A 284 29.34 -10.21 14.01
CA LEU A 284 29.36 -11.09 15.17
C LEU A 284 28.93 -12.49 14.69
N LEU A 285 29.87 -13.44 14.72
CA LEU A 285 29.77 -14.73 14.08
C LEU A 285 29.48 -15.82 15.10
N PRO A 286 28.25 -16.41 15.12
CA PRO A 286 27.94 -17.63 15.86
C PRO A 286 28.55 -18.88 15.20
N SER A 287 28.48 -20.03 15.87
CA SER A 287 28.77 -21.32 15.25
C SER A 287 27.84 -21.59 14.06
N LEU A 288 28.28 -22.32 13.05
CA LEU A 288 27.44 -22.65 11.88
C LEU A 288 26.10 -23.32 12.26
N PRO A 289 26.06 -24.27 13.22
CA PRO A 289 24.77 -24.80 13.69
C PRO A 289 23.84 -23.74 14.25
N GLU A 290 24.35 -22.76 15.01
CA GLU A 290 23.55 -21.65 15.53
C GLU A 290 23.10 -20.70 14.41
N GLN A 291 23.94 -20.44 13.42
CA GLN A 291 23.54 -19.64 12.25
C GLN A 291 22.35 -20.28 11.51
N HIS A 292 22.37 -21.61 11.31
CA HIS A 292 21.25 -22.33 10.69
C HIS A 292 19.97 -22.24 11.54
N GLU A 293 20.08 -22.36 12.85
CA GLU A 293 18.92 -22.25 13.74
C GLU A 293 18.35 -20.83 13.76
N ILE A 294 19.21 -19.80 13.75
CA ILE A 294 18.79 -18.40 13.62
C ILE A 294 18.02 -18.21 12.31
N VAL A 295 18.57 -18.66 11.19
CA VAL A 295 17.93 -18.56 9.88
C VAL A 295 16.57 -19.24 9.88
N ARG A 296 16.50 -20.49 10.35
CA ARG A 296 15.27 -21.26 10.42
C ARG A 296 14.18 -20.53 11.22
N ARG A 297 14.51 -19.97 12.40
CA ARG A 297 13.54 -19.25 13.25
C ARG A 297 13.09 -17.94 12.61
N VAL A 298 14.01 -17.17 12.05
CA VAL A 298 13.67 -15.91 11.37
C VAL A 298 12.77 -16.16 10.17
N GLU A 299 13.08 -17.16 9.34
CA GLU A 299 12.26 -17.54 8.18
C GLU A 299 10.86 -17.98 8.60
N GLN A 300 10.72 -18.76 9.66
CA GLN A 300 9.40 -19.12 10.19
C GLN A 300 8.58 -17.92 10.66
N LEU A 301 9.20 -16.98 11.38
CA LEU A 301 8.54 -15.78 11.86
C LEU A 301 8.19 -14.83 10.70
N PHE A 302 9.04 -14.75 9.68
CA PHE A 302 8.76 -13.96 8.47
C PHE A 302 7.63 -14.57 7.64
N ALA A 303 7.60 -15.89 7.45
CA ALA A 303 6.51 -16.59 6.78
C ALA A 303 5.17 -16.38 7.51
N TYR A 304 5.19 -16.35 8.84
CA TYR A 304 4.01 -15.99 9.64
C TYR A 304 3.57 -14.55 9.37
N ALA A 305 4.51 -13.59 9.35
CA ALA A 305 4.23 -12.20 9.03
C ALA A 305 3.67 -12.02 7.61
N ASP A 306 4.20 -12.75 6.62
CA ASP A 306 3.72 -12.74 5.23
C ASP A 306 2.28 -13.29 5.13
N THR A 307 1.97 -14.32 5.92
CA THR A 307 0.61 -14.88 6.00
C THR A 307 -0.38 -13.85 6.55
N ILE A 308 0.00 -13.13 7.63
CA ILE A 308 -0.82 -12.04 8.18
C ILE A 308 -1.00 -10.93 7.15
N GLU A 309 0.06 -10.51 6.46
CA GLU A 309 0.00 -9.47 5.44
C GLU A 309 -0.97 -9.83 4.31
N LYS A 310 -0.93 -11.06 3.83
CA LYS A 310 -1.89 -11.58 2.85
C LYS A 310 -3.34 -11.56 3.36
N GLN A 311 -3.56 -11.97 4.62
CA GLN A 311 -4.90 -11.92 5.24
C GLN A 311 -5.41 -10.49 5.37
N VAL A 312 -4.57 -9.55 5.76
CA VAL A 312 -4.89 -8.13 5.86
C VAL A 312 -5.27 -7.55 4.51
N ASN A 313 -4.51 -7.82 3.45
CA ASN A 313 -4.82 -7.36 2.11
C ASN A 313 -6.17 -7.90 1.61
N ASN A 314 -6.47 -9.18 1.88
CA ASN A 314 -7.76 -9.78 1.57
C ASN A 314 -8.91 -9.16 2.39
N ALA A 315 -8.66 -8.85 3.67
CA ALA A 315 -9.64 -8.18 4.53
C ALA A 315 -9.92 -6.75 4.06
N LEU A 316 -8.88 -5.99 3.69
CA LEU A 316 -9.02 -4.64 3.13
C LEU A 316 -9.85 -4.64 1.84
N ALA A 317 -9.61 -5.59 0.94
CA ALA A 317 -10.40 -5.72 -0.28
C ALA A 317 -11.89 -5.95 0.04
N ARG A 318 -12.21 -6.83 1.02
CA ARG A 318 -13.59 -7.07 1.47
C ARG A 318 -14.20 -5.83 2.11
N VAL A 319 -13.47 -5.15 3.00
CA VAL A 319 -13.94 -3.93 3.69
C VAL A 319 -14.22 -2.81 2.69
N ASN A 320 -13.39 -2.63 1.67
CA ASN A 320 -13.64 -1.63 0.62
C ASN A 320 -14.93 -1.89 -0.16
N ASN A 321 -15.30 -3.16 -0.36
CA ASN A 321 -16.56 -3.53 -1.02
C ASN A 321 -17.78 -3.41 -0.10
N LEU A 322 -17.61 -3.51 1.23
CA LEU A 322 -18.71 -3.44 2.18
C LEU A 322 -19.43 -2.10 2.14
N THR A 323 -18.72 -0.99 2.02
CA THR A 323 -19.32 0.35 1.91
C THR A 323 -20.38 0.40 0.82
N GLN A 324 -20.06 -0.04 -0.38
CA GLN A 324 -20.99 -0.02 -1.50
C GLN A 324 -22.11 -1.04 -1.35
N SER A 325 -21.83 -2.20 -0.77
CA SER A 325 -22.86 -3.20 -0.46
C SER A 325 -23.88 -2.70 0.56
N ILE A 326 -23.43 -2.01 1.61
CA ILE A 326 -24.30 -1.41 2.64
C ILE A 326 -25.20 -0.33 2.00
N LEU A 327 -24.59 0.57 1.21
CA LEU A 327 -25.34 1.60 0.49
C LEU A 327 -26.36 0.98 -0.47
N ALA A 328 -25.99 -0.02 -1.24
CA ALA A 328 -26.90 -0.71 -2.14
C ALA A 328 -28.10 -1.35 -1.40
N LYS A 329 -27.84 -2.01 -0.26
CA LYS A 329 -28.92 -2.58 0.58
C LYS A 329 -29.83 -1.52 1.16
N ALA A 330 -29.27 -0.36 1.55
CA ALA A 330 -30.07 0.77 2.06
C ALA A 330 -31.06 1.25 1.01
N PHE A 331 -30.59 1.51 -0.21
CA PHE A 331 -31.43 2.09 -1.28
C PHE A 331 -32.30 1.07 -2.02
N ARG A 332 -32.12 -0.25 -1.76
CA ARG A 332 -33.09 -1.28 -2.13
C ARG A 332 -34.13 -1.57 -1.03
N GLY A 333 -34.07 -0.88 0.10
CA GLY A 333 -34.97 -1.05 1.23
C GLY A 333 -34.71 -2.32 2.07
N GLU A 334 -33.58 -3.02 1.85
CA GLU A 334 -33.24 -4.26 2.57
C GLU A 334 -32.81 -3.99 4.03
N LEU A 335 -32.15 -2.84 4.31
CA LEU A 335 -31.68 -2.50 5.65
C LEU A 335 -32.83 -2.22 6.64
N THR A 336 -33.98 -1.84 6.17
CA THR A 336 -35.15 -1.45 6.99
C THR A 336 -36.33 -2.36 6.84
N ALA A 337 -36.20 -3.50 6.14
CA ALA A 337 -37.28 -4.42 5.90
C ALA A 337 -37.98 -4.90 7.19
N GLN A 338 -37.21 -5.29 8.19
CA GLN A 338 -37.73 -5.70 9.49
C GLN A 338 -38.42 -4.51 10.22
N TRP A 339 -37.77 -3.34 10.27
CA TRP A 339 -38.28 -2.16 10.88
C TRP A 339 -39.66 -1.74 10.27
N ARG A 340 -39.79 -1.80 8.93
CA ARG A 340 -41.04 -1.54 8.24
C ARG A 340 -42.17 -2.48 8.66
N ALA A 341 -41.85 -3.76 8.85
CA ALA A 341 -42.84 -4.75 9.30
C ALA A 341 -43.29 -4.52 10.73
N GLU A 342 -42.42 -3.96 11.57
CA GLU A 342 -42.68 -3.67 13.00
C GLU A 342 -43.33 -2.30 13.21
N ASN A 343 -43.33 -1.36 12.24
CA ASN A 343 -43.79 0.02 12.39
C ASN A 343 -44.72 0.45 11.22
N PRO A 344 -45.79 -0.28 10.89
CA PRO A 344 -46.62 0.03 9.74
C PRO A 344 -47.33 1.37 9.84
N GLU A 345 -47.61 1.87 11.05
CA GLU A 345 -48.26 3.15 11.31
C GLU A 345 -47.38 4.37 10.97
N LEU A 346 -46.07 4.19 11.04
CA LEU A 346 -45.10 5.25 10.74
C LEU A 346 -44.82 5.42 9.22
N ILE A 347 -45.39 4.53 8.41
CA ILE A 347 -45.14 4.51 6.95
C ILE A 347 -46.46 4.50 6.14
N SER A 348 -47.64 4.67 6.79
CA SER A 348 -48.94 4.63 6.15
C SER A 348 -49.69 5.95 6.30
N GLY A 349 -50.80 6.10 5.57
CA GLY A 349 -51.65 7.29 5.62
C GLY A 349 -50.88 8.58 5.29
N GLU A 350 -50.98 9.57 6.15
CA GLU A 350 -50.28 10.85 6.01
C GLU A 350 -48.77 10.76 6.13
N ASN A 351 -48.25 9.67 6.69
CA ASN A 351 -46.81 9.34 6.81
C ASN A 351 -46.27 8.57 5.60
N SER A 352 -47.11 8.22 4.64
CA SER A 352 -46.71 7.43 3.47
C SER A 352 -45.76 8.19 2.55
N ALA A 353 -45.00 7.44 1.76
CA ALA A 353 -44.14 7.99 0.71
C ALA A 353 -44.92 8.83 -0.31
N ALA A 354 -46.16 8.43 -0.66
CA ALA A 354 -47.03 9.16 -1.56
C ALA A 354 -47.44 10.53 -0.97
N ALA A 355 -47.86 10.57 0.31
CA ALA A 355 -48.18 11.81 0.99
C ALA A 355 -46.97 12.76 1.11
N LEU A 356 -45.77 12.20 1.38
CA LEU A 356 -44.53 12.95 1.40
C LEU A 356 -44.20 13.56 0.03
N LEU A 357 -44.37 12.81 -1.05
CA LEU A 357 -44.14 13.29 -2.42
C LEU A 357 -45.05 14.45 -2.77
N GLU A 358 -46.32 14.40 -2.39
CA GLU A 358 -47.28 15.52 -2.61
C GLU A 358 -46.89 16.75 -1.80
N LYS A 359 -46.45 16.61 -0.54
CA LYS A 359 -45.93 17.72 0.26
C LYS A 359 -44.71 18.38 -0.40
N ILE A 360 -43.74 17.58 -0.92
CA ILE A 360 -42.58 18.08 -1.63
C ILE A 360 -42.98 18.85 -2.90
N LYS A 361 -43.92 18.33 -3.71
CA LYS A 361 -44.43 19.01 -4.91
C LYS A 361 -45.06 20.34 -4.59
N ALA A 362 -45.91 20.40 -3.56
CA ALA A 362 -46.56 21.60 -3.12
C ALA A 362 -45.55 22.68 -2.64
N GLU A 363 -44.57 22.32 -1.85
CA GLU A 363 -43.53 23.24 -1.37
C GLU A 363 -42.67 23.79 -2.52
N ARG A 364 -42.29 22.92 -3.47
CA ARG A 364 -41.56 23.37 -4.68
C ARG A 364 -42.39 24.34 -5.52
N ALA A 365 -43.67 24.09 -5.72
CA ALA A 365 -44.56 25.00 -6.45
C ALA A 365 -44.67 26.37 -5.77
N ALA A 366 -44.79 26.38 -4.45
CA ALA A 366 -44.85 27.62 -3.66
C ALA A 366 -43.53 28.43 -3.72
N SER A 367 -42.38 27.75 -3.73
CA SER A 367 -41.07 28.40 -3.80
C SER A 367 -40.80 28.99 -5.19
N TRP A 368 -41.27 28.38 -6.27
CA TRP A 368 -41.17 28.89 -7.62
C TRP A 368 -42.03 30.12 -7.84
N GLY A 369 -43.23 30.16 -7.29
CA GLY A 369 -44.12 31.34 -7.31
C GLY A 369 -43.46 32.58 -6.68
N LYS A 370 -42.79 32.41 -5.54
CA LYS A 370 -42.04 33.50 -4.87
C LYS A 370 -40.82 34.01 -5.66
N LYS A 371 -40.11 33.15 -6.41
CA LYS A 371 -39.00 33.56 -7.27
C LYS A 371 -39.45 34.30 -8.54
N ALA A 372 -40.60 33.91 -9.09
CA ALA A 372 -41.19 34.58 -10.26
C ALA A 372 -41.69 35.97 -9.91
N SER A 373 -42.25 36.18 -8.71
CA SER A 373 -42.69 37.50 -8.27
C SER A 373 -41.55 38.48 -7.96
N ARG A 374 -40.43 37.98 -7.42
CA ARG A 374 -39.21 38.80 -7.18
C ARG A 374 -38.45 39.24 -8.46
N LYS A 375 -38.67 38.58 -9.60
CA LYS A 375 -38.08 38.98 -10.90
C LYS A 375 -38.96 39.97 -11.66
N LYS A 376 -40.17 40.26 -11.20
CA LYS A 376 -41.11 41.21 -11.79
C LYS A 376 -41.23 42.52 -11.02
N SER A 377 -40.61 42.65 -9.87
CA SER A 377 -40.38 43.86 -9.11
C SER A 377 -38.91 44.31 -9.24
#